data_6be272a1701030d7a5c9fd67d7228861
#
_entry.id   6be272a1701030d7a5c9fd67d7228861
#
_cell.length_a   1.000
_cell.length_b   1.000
_cell.length_c   1.000
_cell.angle_alpha   90.00
_cell.angle_beta   90.00
_cell.angle_gamma   90.00
#
_symmetry.space_group_name_H-M   'P 1'
#
loop_
_entity.id
_entity.type
_entity.pdbx_description
1 polymer ?
#
loop_
_entity_poly.entity_id
_entity_poly.type
_entity_poly.pdbx_seq_one_letter_code
_entity_poly.pdbx_strand_id
1 'polypeptide(L)'
;MRLALLATLLLALPSFAAEPPKLKILFLGDSAGHQPLTRFKIIQPVFAPRNIELTYTDKLDDLNAKNLANFDGLAIYANHTKISPEQEKSLLDYVAAGKGFIPIHCASYCFLNSPAYIELVGAQFRSHGGGAFRTEIIKPDHAVMKGFSGFSSWDETYVHTKHNNKDRTVLEVRAEGDLKEPWTWVRTPGKSRVFYTAWGHDQRTWNHEGFQNLLERGIRWACGQDPARAGSYFDRPEMTALRKDVKPFEYVPAKIPFYSPPGGNRDAPPRMQKPLSVDESLKHMVTPVDFAVKVFVTEEKLGGKPIAMNWDEQGRLWVCLTMDYPNERKPAGEGRDRIVICEDADGDDVCDKVTLFADKLSIPTSLLPYAGGIIVHQAPDTLFLKDTDGDGKADVRQVLFTGWSTGDTHAGPSNLHYGFDNWIYGTVGYAGFNGTVNGEKLNFRQGFYRFKIDPASRDRKGAEVPFKVSKLEFLRSTSNNTWGLA
;
A
#
# COMPACT_ATOMS: atom_id res chain seq x y z
N MET A 1 -16.97 -27.12 -66.98
CA MET A 1 -17.57 -25.97 -66.30
C MET A 1 -17.35 -26.15 -64.79
N ARG A 2 -16.41 -25.44 -64.21
CA ARG A 2 -16.22 -25.42 -62.75
C ARG A 2 -16.61 -24.02 -62.27
N LEU A 3 -17.71 -23.94 -61.52
CA LEU A 3 -18.10 -22.71 -60.84
C LEU A 3 -17.17 -22.47 -59.62
N ALA A 4 -16.49 -21.30 -59.59
CA ALA A 4 -15.76 -20.83 -58.47
C ALA A 4 -16.71 -19.99 -57.61
N LEU A 5 -16.97 -20.39 -56.35
CA LEU A 5 -17.64 -19.61 -55.36
C LEU A 5 -16.68 -18.63 -54.72
N LEU A 6 -16.88 -17.33 -54.97
CA LEU A 6 -16.13 -16.26 -54.26
C LEU A 6 -16.86 -16.05 -52.92
N ALA A 7 -16.24 -16.44 -51.82
CA ALA A 7 -16.70 -16.10 -50.47
C ALA A 7 -16.13 -14.74 -50.10
N THR A 8 -16.99 -13.71 -50.03
CA THR A 8 -16.65 -12.37 -49.55
C THR A 8 -16.59 -12.38 -48.01
N LEU A 9 -15.38 -12.34 -47.46
CA LEU A 9 -15.15 -12.21 -46.01
C LEU A 9 -15.37 -10.74 -45.62
N LEU A 10 -16.53 -10.40 -45.05
CA LEU A 10 -16.75 -9.11 -44.39
C LEU A 10 -15.99 -9.10 -43.08
N LEU A 11 -14.82 -8.44 -43.06
CA LEU A 11 -14.13 -8.04 -41.84
C LEU A 11 -14.93 -6.96 -41.14
N ALA A 12 -15.64 -7.32 -40.08
CA ALA A 12 -16.22 -6.36 -39.15
C ALA A 12 -15.08 -5.64 -38.43
N LEU A 13 -14.79 -4.40 -38.83
CA LEU A 13 -13.88 -3.52 -38.08
C LEU A 13 -14.51 -3.28 -36.70
N PRO A 14 -13.73 -3.36 -35.58
CA PRO A 14 -14.24 -2.99 -34.29
C PRO A 14 -14.66 -1.52 -34.33
N SER A 15 -15.94 -1.26 -34.07
CA SER A 15 -16.46 0.09 -33.87
C SER A 15 -15.79 0.68 -32.64
N PHE A 16 -14.81 1.54 -32.82
CA PHE A 16 -14.31 2.38 -31.71
C PHE A 16 -15.47 3.28 -31.30
N ALA A 17 -16.11 2.96 -30.19
CA ALA A 17 -17.07 3.85 -29.57
C ALA A 17 -16.34 5.19 -29.31
N ALA A 18 -16.89 6.30 -29.84
CA ALA A 18 -16.30 7.63 -29.63
C ALA A 18 -16.10 7.86 -28.13
N GLU A 19 -14.94 8.42 -27.79
CA GLU A 19 -14.68 8.80 -26.40
C GLU A 19 -15.79 9.75 -25.92
N PRO A 20 -16.31 9.58 -24.69
CA PRO A 20 -17.35 10.45 -24.17
C PRO A 20 -16.81 11.87 -24.04
N PRO A 21 -17.66 12.87 -24.16
CA PRO A 21 -17.25 14.25 -23.94
C PRO A 21 -16.66 14.41 -22.54
N LYS A 22 -15.65 15.28 -22.45
CA LYS A 22 -15.00 15.65 -21.20
C LYS A 22 -16.02 16.23 -20.21
N LEU A 23 -16.03 15.74 -18.98
CA LEU A 23 -16.85 16.28 -17.91
C LEU A 23 -16.18 17.49 -17.27
N LYS A 24 -16.91 18.56 -17.08
CA LYS A 24 -16.48 19.75 -16.36
C LYS A 24 -17.21 19.83 -15.02
N ILE A 25 -16.47 19.80 -13.94
CA ILE A 25 -17.03 19.76 -12.58
C ILE A 25 -16.56 20.99 -11.80
N LEU A 26 -17.49 21.78 -11.30
CA LEU A 26 -17.17 22.80 -10.31
C LEU A 26 -17.02 22.14 -8.94
N PHE A 27 -15.87 22.33 -8.29
CA PHE A 27 -15.59 21.83 -6.96
C PHE A 27 -15.64 23.00 -5.97
N LEU A 28 -16.72 23.09 -5.21
CA LEU A 28 -16.89 24.09 -4.15
C LEU A 28 -16.25 23.58 -2.87
N GLY A 29 -15.24 24.30 -2.41
CA GLY A 29 -14.59 24.13 -1.11
C GLY A 29 -14.84 25.32 -0.19
N ASP A 30 -14.00 25.39 0.84
CA ASP A 30 -13.90 26.51 1.77
C ASP A 30 -12.49 26.63 2.33
N SER A 31 -12.28 27.51 3.32
CA SER A 31 -11.03 27.66 4.06
C SER A 31 -11.06 27.01 5.45
N ALA A 32 -12.04 26.15 5.73
CA ALA A 32 -12.24 25.52 7.02
C ALA A 32 -11.38 24.24 7.24
N GLY A 33 -11.57 23.58 8.37
CA GLY A 33 -10.71 22.51 8.87
C GLY A 33 -10.55 21.26 7.99
N HIS A 34 -11.49 20.98 7.06
CA HIS A 34 -11.40 19.86 6.13
C HIS A 34 -10.38 20.04 5.00
N GLN A 35 -9.80 21.25 4.87
CA GLN A 35 -8.75 21.58 3.88
C GLN A 35 -9.15 21.27 2.43
N PRO A 36 -10.29 21.77 1.90
CA PRO A 36 -10.82 21.38 0.61
C PRO A 36 -9.84 21.60 -0.56
N LEU A 37 -9.08 22.68 -0.55
CA LEU A 37 -8.07 22.94 -1.58
C LEU A 37 -6.96 21.86 -1.60
N THR A 38 -6.57 21.36 -0.43
CA THR A 38 -5.59 20.27 -0.35
C THR A 38 -6.18 18.97 -0.94
N ARG A 39 -7.43 18.66 -0.63
CA ARG A 39 -8.14 17.50 -1.18
C ARG A 39 -8.35 17.59 -2.68
N PHE A 40 -8.72 18.78 -3.17
CA PHE A 40 -8.80 19.05 -4.59
C PHE A 40 -7.47 18.77 -5.31
N LYS A 41 -6.33 19.23 -4.76
CA LYS A 41 -5.00 19.01 -5.35
C LYS A 41 -4.61 17.53 -5.40
N ILE A 42 -5.17 16.68 -4.53
CA ILE A 42 -4.94 15.24 -4.58
C ILE A 42 -5.67 14.61 -5.77
N ILE A 43 -6.95 14.96 -5.98
CA ILE A 43 -7.79 14.28 -6.98
C ILE A 43 -7.71 14.89 -8.38
N GLN A 44 -7.37 16.16 -8.52
CA GLN A 44 -7.27 16.82 -9.83
C GLN A 44 -6.34 16.08 -10.80
N PRO A 45 -5.08 15.73 -10.43
CA PRO A 45 -4.17 15.02 -11.33
C PRO A 45 -4.62 13.58 -11.60
N VAL A 46 -5.42 12.98 -10.71
CA VAL A 46 -5.98 11.64 -10.92
C VAL A 46 -7.10 11.66 -11.96
N PHE A 47 -7.96 12.68 -11.93
CA PHE A 47 -9.13 12.75 -12.79
C PHE A 47 -8.87 13.40 -14.16
N ALA A 48 -7.86 14.26 -14.27
CA ALA A 48 -7.54 14.93 -15.53
C ALA A 48 -7.27 13.95 -16.71
N PRO A 49 -6.44 12.90 -16.57
CA PRO A 49 -6.23 11.92 -17.64
C PRO A 49 -7.45 11.02 -17.91
N ARG A 50 -8.47 11.09 -17.05
CA ARG A 50 -9.71 10.29 -17.13
C ARG A 50 -10.88 11.07 -17.73
N ASN A 51 -10.61 12.16 -18.45
CA ASN A 51 -11.60 13.03 -19.08
C ASN A 51 -12.56 13.70 -18.08
N ILE A 52 -12.08 14.03 -16.87
CA ILE A 52 -12.80 14.82 -15.87
C ILE A 52 -11.96 16.03 -15.49
N GLU A 53 -12.45 17.21 -15.84
CA GLU A 53 -11.84 18.49 -15.50
C GLU A 53 -12.48 19.06 -14.25
N LEU A 54 -11.68 19.28 -13.22
CA LEU A 54 -12.12 19.89 -11.96
C LEU A 54 -11.71 21.37 -11.95
N THR A 55 -12.63 22.25 -11.61
CA THR A 55 -12.38 23.66 -11.34
C THR A 55 -12.71 23.96 -9.87
N TYR A 56 -11.74 24.47 -9.12
CA TYR A 56 -11.91 24.79 -7.70
C TYR A 56 -12.44 26.20 -7.49
N THR A 57 -13.36 26.36 -6.54
CA THR A 57 -13.72 27.65 -5.96
C THR A 57 -14.01 27.50 -4.47
N ASP A 58 -13.74 28.55 -3.68
CA ASP A 58 -14.16 28.70 -2.29
C ASP A 58 -15.17 29.86 -2.10
N LYS A 59 -15.65 30.41 -3.22
CA LYS A 59 -16.56 31.55 -3.24
C LYS A 59 -18.00 31.12 -3.45
N LEU A 60 -18.86 31.39 -2.48
CA LEU A 60 -20.29 31.11 -2.63
C LEU A 60 -20.95 31.92 -3.77
N ASP A 61 -20.39 33.06 -4.16
CA ASP A 61 -20.89 33.87 -5.27
C ASP A 61 -20.78 33.15 -6.62
N ASP A 62 -19.94 32.10 -6.71
CA ASP A 62 -19.86 31.27 -7.91
C ASP A 62 -21.06 30.29 -8.03
N LEU A 63 -21.89 30.15 -6.97
CA LEU A 63 -23.19 29.49 -7.03
C LEU A 63 -24.23 30.40 -7.67
N ASN A 64 -24.02 30.79 -8.92
CA ASN A 64 -24.96 31.58 -9.74
C ASN A 64 -25.22 30.90 -11.09
N ALA A 65 -26.39 31.11 -11.65
CA ALA A 65 -26.84 30.42 -12.88
C ALA A 65 -25.87 30.59 -14.06
N LYS A 66 -25.25 31.77 -14.23
CA LYS A 66 -24.33 32.05 -15.32
C LYS A 66 -23.03 31.20 -15.18
N ASN A 67 -22.47 31.12 -14.00
CA ASN A 67 -21.25 30.33 -13.76
C ASN A 67 -21.55 28.83 -13.83
N LEU A 68 -22.59 28.35 -13.14
CA LEU A 68 -23.00 26.95 -13.09
C LEU A 68 -23.30 26.37 -14.50
N ALA A 69 -23.80 27.19 -15.44
CA ALA A 69 -24.08 26.75 -16.79
C ALA A 69 -22.82 26.22 -17.55
N ASN A 70 -21.62 26.57 -17.12
CA ASN A 70 -20.37 26.12 -17.74
C ASN A 70 -19.95 24.73 -17.33
N PHE A 71 -20.65 24.09 -16.37
CA PHE A 71 -20.29 22.80 -15.77
C PHE A 71 -21.36 21.73 -16.01
N ASP A 72 -20.94 20.48 -16.00
CA ASP A 72 -21.80 19.31 -16.10
C ASP A 72 -22.22 18.79 -14.73
N GLY A 73 -21.43 19.10 -13.69
CA GLY A 73 -21.69 18.73 -12.32
C GLY A 73 -21.13 19.74 -11.33
N LEU A 74 -21.73 19.74 -10.13
CA LEU A 74 -21.30 20.50 -8.95
C LEU A 74 -20.92 19.51 -7.86
N ALA A 75 -19.65 19.49 -7.47
CA ALA A 75 -19.17 18.80 -6.27
C ALA A 75 -19.06 19.80 -5.13
N ILE A 76 -19.56 19.45 -3.95
CA ILE A 76 -19.42 20.25 -2.73
C ILE A 76 -18.65 19.45 -1.69
N TYR A 77 -17.54 20.01 -1.23
CA TYR A 77 -16.76 19.53 -0.09
C TYR A 77 -16.38 20.75 0.76
N ALA A 78 -17.30 21.19 1.60
CA ALA A 78 -17.22 22.44 2.34
C ALA A 78 -18.09 22.40 3.61
N ASN A 79 -17.89 23.38 4.50
CA ASN A 79 -18.66 23.59 5.72
C ASN A 79 -19.36 24.97 5.78
N HIS A 80 -19.72 25.53 4.64
CA HIS A 80 -20.52 26.75 4.63
C HIS A 80 -21.88 26.54 5.26
N THR A 81 -22.11 27.06 6.46
CA THR A 81 -23.37 26.82 7.22
C THR A 81 -24.56 27.62 6.73
N LYS A 82 -24.34 28.64 5.89
CA LYS A 82 -25.39 29.51 5.35
C LYS A 82 -25.24 29.67 3.84
N ILE A 83 -26.37 29.81 3.16
CA ILE A 83 -26.48 30.13 1.74
C ILE A 83 -27.50 31.25 1.58
N SER A 84 -27.33 32.14 0.60
CA SER A 84 -28.35 33.17 0.28
C SER A 84 -29.50 32.55 -0.53
N PRO A 85 -30.70 33.18 -0.51
CA PRO A 85 -31.83 32.71 -1.31
C PRO A 85 -31.52 32.60 -2.81
N GLU A 86 -30.72 33.52 -3.35
CA GLU A 86 -30.34 33.57 -4.76
C GLU A 86 -29.37 32.44 -5.13
N GLN A 87 -28.39 32.18 -4.26
CA GLN A 87 -27.44 31.06 -4.41
C GLN A 87 -28.15 29.71 -4.26
N GLU A 88 -29.03 29.55 -3.25
CA GLU A 88 -29.87 28.38 -3.06
C GLU A 88 -30.72 28.10 -4.30
N LYS A 89 -31.44 29.10 -4.80
CA LYS A 89 -32.25 28.99 -6.01
C LYS A 89 -31.41 28.53 -7.20
N SER A 90 -30.26 29.16 -7.41
CA SER A 90 -29.36 28.81 -8.51
C SER A 90 -28.85 27.37 -8.46
N LEU A 91 -28.50 26.90 -7.26
CA LEU A 91 -28.08 25.51 -7.01
C LEU A 91 -29.23 24.52 -7.28
N LEU A 92 -30.42 24.78 -6.69
CA LEU A 92 -31.58 23.90 -6.82
C LEU A 92 -32.07 23.82 -8.29
N ASP A 93 -32.15 24.95 -8.98
CA ASP A 93 -32.52 24.99 -10.38
C ASP A 93 -31.52 24.26 -11.28
N TYR A 94 -30.21 24.42 -11.02
CA TYR A 94 -29.16 23.74 -11.73
C TYR A 94 -29.28 22.19 -11.62
N VAL A 95 -29.51 21.69 -10.40
CA VAL A 95 -29.69 20.27 -10.18
C VAL A 95 -31.01 19.77 -10.78
N ALA A 96 -32.10 20.53 -10.62
CA ALA A 96 -33.42 20.21 -11.20
C ALA A 96 -33.40 20.16 -12.73
N ALA A 97 -32.51 20.91 -13.39
CA ALA A 97 -32.28 20.86 -14.83
C ALA A 97 -31.59 19.53 -15.27
N GLY A 98 -31.22 18.66 -14.35
CA GLY A 98 -30.61 17.35 -14.65
C GLY A 98 -29.09 17.36 -14.65
N LYS A 99 -28.45 18.41 -14.14
CA LYS A 99 -27.01 18.49 -13.93
C LYS A 99 -26.58 17.65 -12.73
N GLY A 100 -25.36 17.13 -12.75
CA GLY A 100 -24.84 16.26 -11.69
C GLY A 100 -24.62 17.01 -10.37
N PHE A 101 -25.00 16.39 -9.26
CA PHE A 101 -24.75 16.92 -7.93
C PHE A 101 -24.02 15.88 -7.05
N ILE A 102 -22.83 16.27 -6.56
CA ILE A 102 -21.89 15.38 -5.88
C ILE A 102 -21.48 15.97 -4.52
N PRO A 103 -22.37 15.95 -3.52
CA PRO A 103 -22.02 16.30 -2.15
C PRO A 103 -21.12 15.21 -1.55
N ILE A 104 -20.00 15.62 -0.92
CA ILE A 104 -18.99 14.73 -0.36
C ILE A 104 -18.86 15.04 1.13
N HIS A 105 -18.94 14.03 1.98
CA HIS A 105 -18.64 14.06 3.39
C HIS A 105 -19.28 15.25 4.11
N CYS A 106 -18.49 16.29 4.44
CA CYS A 106 -18.93 17.48 5.18
C CYS A 106 -19.99 18.31 4.45
N ALA A 107 -20.23 18.06 3.16
CA ALA A 107 -21.34 18.69 2.45
C ALA A 107 -22.71 18.42 3.10
N SER A 108 -22.87 17.31 3.87
CA SER A 108 -24.08 17.05 4.64
C SER A 108 -24.26 17.99 5.84
N TYR A 109 -23.25 18.82 6.16
CA TYR A 109 -23.31 19.88 7.18
C TYR A 109 -23.35 21.30 6.54
N CYS A 110 -23.38 21.40 5.22
CA CYS A 110 -23.54 22.67 4.53
C CYS A 110 -24.96 23.23 4.63
N PHE A 111 -25.08 24.53 4.52
CA PHE A 111 -26.32 25.27 4.29
C PHE A 111 -27.46 24.90 5.24
N LEU A 112 -27.16 24.90 6.54
CA LEU A 112 -28.12 24.52 7.61
C LEU A 112 -29.39 25.36 7.60
N ASN A 113 -29.36 26.55 6.99
CA ASN A 113 -30.51 27.43 6.80
C ASN A 113 -31.37 27.07 5.57
N SER A 114 -31.01 26.04 4.80
CA SER A 114 -31.75 25.56 3.63
C SER A 114 -32.30 24.14 3.84
N PRO A 115 -33.56 24.00 4.25
CA PRO A 115 -34.21 22.68 4.33
C PRO A 115 -34.23 21.96 2.97
N ALA A 116 -34.41 22.70 1.88
CA ALA A 116 -34.43 22.14 0.52
C ALA A 116 -33.09 21.54 0.12
N TYR A 117 -31.96 22.15 0.50
CA TYR A 117 -30.64 21.57 0.30
C TYR A 117 -30.45 20.27 1.10
N ILE A 118 -30.85 20.28 2.38
CA ILE A 118 -30.73 19.08 3.23
C ILE A 118 -31.58 17.93 2.66
N GLU A 119 -32.79 18.23 2.21
CA GLU A 119 -33.63 17.26 1.51
C GLU A 119 -33.00 16.76 0.23
N LEU A 120 -32.35 17.64 -0.55
CA LEU A 120 -31.68 17.27 -1.80
C LEU A 120 -30.50 16.34 -1.53
N VAL A 121 -29.63 16.60 -0.55
CA VAL A 121 -28.53 15.72 -0.14
C VAL A 121 -29.08 14.37 0.35
N GLY A 122 -30.18 14.38 1.09
CA GLY A 122 -30.86 13.18 1.59
C GLY A 122 -30.60 12.81 3.04
N ALA A 123 -29.74 13.56 3.72
CA ALA A 123 -29.53 13.51 5.17
C ALA A 123 -28.67 14.69 5.63
N GLN A 124 -28.67 14.94 6.95
CA GLN A 124 -27.84 15.94 7.59
C GLN A 124 -26.86 15.27 8.55
N PHE A 125 -25.61 15.71 8.57
CA PHE A 125 -24.63 15.30 9.56
C PHE A 125 -25.14 15.61 11.00
N ARG A 126 -24.90 14.67 11.90
CA ARG A 126 -25.24 14.78 13.33
C ARG A 126 -24.01 14.74 14.23
N SER A 127 -23.20 13.69 14.08
CA SER A 127 -22.03 13.44 14.92
C SER A 127 -21.08 12.45 14.23
N HIS A 128 -19.88 12.35 14.75
CA HIS A 128 -18.91 11.36 14.31
C HIS A 128 -18.04 10.85 15.45
N GLY A 129 -17.49 9.66 15.30
CA GLY A 129 -16.26 9.16 15.91
C GLY A 129 -15.17 9.08 14.85
N GLY A 130 -14.22 8.14 14.97
CA GLY A 130 -13.20 7.91 13.97
C GLY A 130 -12.57 6.52 14.13
N GLY A 131 -12.12 5.93 13.04
CA GLY A 131 -11.51 4.60 13.03
C GLY A 131 -11.20 4.07 11.65
N ALA A 132 -10.48 2.95 11.60
CA ALA A 132 -10.28 2.20 10.38
C ALA A 132 -11.44 1.22 10.18
N PHE A 133 -12.09 1.28 9.03
CA PHE A 133 -13.22 0.41 8.71
C PHE A 133 -13.36 0.19 7.21
N ARG A 134 -14.22 -0.75 6.86
CA ARG A 134 -14.71 -1.03 5.51
C ARG A 134 -16.23 -0.94 5.53
N THR A 135 -16.82 -0.44 4.46
CA THR A 135 -18.27 -0.45 4.27
C THR A 135 -18.76 -1.75 3.68
N GLU A 136 -20.01 -2.09 3.96
CA GLU A 136 -20.73 -3.18 3.27
C GLU A 136 -21.43 -2.61 2.02
N ILE A 137 -21.14 -3.18 0.85
CA ILE A 137 -21.87 -2.87 -0.38
C ILE A 137 -23.18 -3.63 -0.34
N ILE A 138 -24.31 -2.92 -0.26
CA ILE A 138 -25.64 -3.53 -0.16
C ILE A 138 -26.43 -3.50 -1.48
N LYS A 139 -25.90 -2.84 -2.50
CA LYS A 139 -26.46 -2.78 -3.85
C LYS A 139 -25.40 -3.03 -4.93
N PRO A 140 -24.79 -4.23 -4.97
CA PRO A 140 -23.68 -4.54 -5.90
C PRO A 140 -24.10 -4.44 -7.39
N ASP A 141 -25.39 -4.63 -7.71
CA ASP A 141 -25.90 -4.56 -9.08
C ASP A 141 -26.18 -3.12 -9.55
N HIS A 142 -26.15 -2.13 -8.66
CA HIS A 142 -26.33 -0.73 -9.07
C HIS A 142 -25.17 -0.27 -9.94
N ALA A 143 -25.45 0.52 -10.99
CA ALA A 143 -24.45 0.94 -11.97
C ALA A 143 -23.17 1.55 -11.36
N VAL A 144 -23.27 2.31 -10.25
CA VAL A 144 -22.12 2.85 -9.53
C VAL A 144 -21.28 1.75 -8.89
N MET A 145 -21.91 0.67 -8.38
CA MET A 145 -21.24 -0.39 -7.60
C MET A 145 -20.82 -1.59 -8.44
N LYS A 146 -21.36 -1.75 -9.63
CA LYS A 146 -21.06 -2.91 -10.49
C LYS A 146 -19.55 -2.97 -10.80
N GLY A 147 -18.88 -4.04 -10.33
CA GLY A 147 -17.43 -4.21 -10.45
C GLY A 147 -16.59 -3.32 -9.50
N PHE A 148 -17.22 -2.72 -8.49
CA PHE A 148 -16.50 -2.02 -7.41
C PHE A 148 -16.34 -2.95 -6.21
N SER A 149 -15.09 -3.18 -5.79
CA SER A 149 -14.78 -4.13 -4.71
C SER A 149 -14.82 -3.52 -3.30
N GLY A 150 -15.05 -2.18 -3.19
CA GLY A 150 -14.91 -1.46 -1.92
C GLY A 150 -13.44 -1.30 -1.49
N PHE A 151 -13.24 -0.62 -0.35
CA PHE A 151 -11.93 -0.39 0.21
C PHE A 151 -12.02 -0.24 1.73
N SER A 152 -10.86 -0.26 2.41
CA SER A 152 -10.73 0.05 3.84
C SER A 152 -9.90 1.30 4.00
N SER A 153 -10.32 2.22 4.86
CA SER A 153 -9.55 3.41 5.22
C SER A 153 -9.84 3.82 6.66
N TRP A 154 -8.96 4.61 7.23
CA TRP A 154 -9.28 5.35 8.45
C TRP A 154 -10.02 6.62 8.06
N ASP A 155 -11.19 6.86 8.67
CA ASP A 155 -11.99 8.06 8.43
C ASP A 155 -12.86 8.40 9.65
N GLU A 156 -13.58 9.54 9.60
CA GLU A 156 -14.61 9.85 10.56
C GLU A 156 -15.82 8.94 10.38
N THR A 157 -16.34 8.40 11.48
CA THR A 157 -17.53 7.52 11.47
C THR A 157 -18.82 8.33 11.61
N TYR A 158 -19.22 8.99 10.51
CA TYR A 158 -20.42 9.84 10.49
C TYR A 158 -21.68 9.10 10.91
N VAL A 159 -22.53 9.83 11.64
CA VAL A 159 -23.92 9.49 11.93
C VAL A 159 -24.79 10.62 11.41
N HIS A 160 -25.81 10.30 10.67
CA HIS A 160 -26.71 11.27 10.06
C HIS A 160 -28.05 11.36 10.79
N THR A 161 -28.72 12.46 10.54
CA THR A 161 -30.11 12.77 10.96
C THR A 161 -30.87 13.35 9.78
N LYS A 162 -32.14 13.65 9.94
CA LYS A 162 -33.01 14.21 8.91
C LYS A 162 -32.97 13.44 7.59
N HIS A 163 -33.01 12.13 7.71
CA HIS A 163 -33.00 11.25 6.53
C HIS A 163 -34.23 11.49 5.64
N ASN A 164 -33.95 11.75 4.36
CA ASN A 164 -34.97 11.72 3.31
C ASN A 164 -34.80 10.45 2.49
N ASN A 165 -35.68 9.47 2.71
CA ASN A 165 -35.64 8.17 2.03
C ASN A 165 -36.36 8.18 0.68
N LYS A 166 -37.10 9.25 0.33
CA LYS A 166 -37.78 9.38 -0.96
C LYS A 166 -36.74 9.46 -2.09
N ASP A 167 -36.94 8.67 -3.12
CA ASP A 167 -36.06 8.63 -4.30
C ASP A 167 -34.55 8.38 -3.95
N ARG A 168 -34.27 7.70 -2.82
CA ARG A 168 -32.94 7.38 -2.36
C ARG A 168 -32.65 5.88 -2.45
N THR A 169 -31.52 5.54 -3.06
CA THR A 169 -30.95 4.19 -3.04
C THR A 169 -29.64 4.21 -2.27
N VAL A 170 -29.59 3.54 -1.12
CA VAL A 170 -28.36 3.35 -0.34
C VAL A 170 -27.53 2.27 -1.02
N LEU A 171 -26.27 2.58 -1.31
CA LEU A 171 -25.31 1.72 -2.01
C LEU A 171 -24.39 0.99 -1.05
N GLU A 172 -23.92 1.71 -0.02
CA GLU A 172 -23.05 1.20 1.04
C GLU A 172 -23.61 1.58 2.41
N VAL A 173 -23.36 0.74 3.38
CA VAL A 173 -23.59 1.02 4.81
C VAL A 173 -22.32 0.81 5.61
N ARG A 174 -22.12 1.60 6.66
CA ARG A 174 -21.16 1.31 7.71
C ARG A 174 -21.85 0.47 8.78
N ALA A 175 -21.40 -0.74 8.96
CA ALA A 175 -21.91 -1.65 9.98
C ALA A 175 -21.07 -1.55 11.26
N GLU A 176 -21.74 -1.42 12.42
CA GLU A 176 -21.11 -1.40 13.73
C GLU A 176 -22.04 -2.12 14.71
N GLY A 177 -21.79 -3.40 14.96
CA GLY A 177 -22.74 -4.28 15.60
C GLY A 177 -24.05 -4.36 14.80
N ASP A 178 -25.17 -4.09 15.46
CA ASP A 178 -26.50 -4.07 14.82
C ASP A 178 -26.81 -2.75 14.08
N LEU A 179 -25.99 -1.74 14.25
CA LEU A 179 -26.16 -0.44 13.58
C LEU A 179 -25.70 -0.54 12.13
N LYS A 180 -26.56 -0.13 11.19
CA LYS A 180 -26.24 0.03 9.77
C LYS A 180 -26.48 1.46 9.35
N GLU A 181 -25.44 2.28 9.45
CA GLU A 181 -25.50 3.68 9.05
C GLU A 181 -25.38 3.78 7.51
N PRO A 182 -26.32 4.45 6.80
CA PRO A 182 -26.20 4.73 5.38
C PRO A 182 -24.92 5.53 5.10
N TRP A 183 -24.07 5.04 4.19
CA TRP A 183 -22.74 5.60 3.99
C TRP A 183 -22.55 6.26 2.63
N THR A 184 -22.88 5.54 1.56
CA THR A 184 -22.93 6.07 0.21
C THR A 184 -24.30 5.83 -0.37
N TRP A 185 -24.88 6.84 -0.99
CA TRP A 185 -26.20 6.72 -1.64
C TRP A 185 -26.33 7.57 -2.88
N VAL A 186 -27.30 7.23 -3.69
CA VAL A 186 -27.74 8.04 -4.82
C VAL A 186 -29.22 8.43 -4.63
N ARG A 187 -29.58 9.57 -5.27
CA ARG A 187 -30.95 10.05 -5.32
C ARG A 187 -31.34 10.49 -6.73
N THR A 188 -32.61 10.32 -7.08
CA THR A 188 -33.13 10.64 -8.41
C THR A 188 -34.45 11.43 -8.31
N PRO A 189 -34.51 12.58 -7.61
CA PRO A 189 -35.73 13.38 -7.56
C PRO A 189 -35.95 14.05 -8.92
N GLY A 190 -37.03 13.67 -9.61
CA GLY A 190 -37.35 14.17 -10.97
C GLY A 190 -36.25 13.84 -11.99
N LYS A 191 -35.63 14.85 -12.60
CA LYS A 191 -34.48 14.69 -13.53
C LYS A 191 -33.13 14.72 -12.84
N SER A 192 -33.09 15.06 -11.56
CA SER A 192 -31.86 15.25 -10.80
C SER A 192 -31.14 13.92 -10.55
N ARG A 193 -29.80 14.00 -10.48
CA ARG A 193 -28.95 12.88 -10.07
C ARG A 193 -27.98 13.36 -8.98
N VAL A 194 -28.14 12.84 -7.79
CA VAL A 194 -27.34 13.19 -6.61
C VAL A 194 -26.57 11.95 -6.19
N PHE A 195 -25.25 12.07 -6.07
CA PHE A 195 -24.40 11.05 -5.49
C PHE A 195 -23.75 11.61 -4.22
N TYR A 196 -24.01 11.01 -3.09
CA TYR A 196 -23.40 11.35 -1.79
C TYR A 196 -22.55 10.19 -1.27
N THR A 197 -21.42 10.52 -0.65
CA THR A 197 -20.65 9.59 0.17
C THR A 197 -20.19 10.27 1.46
N ALA A 198 -20.26 9.53 2.58
CA ALA A 198 -19.78 9.97 3.87
C ALA A 198 -18.25 9.80 4.04
N TRP A 199 -17.59 9.11 3.14
CA TRP A 199 -16.13 9.08 3.06
C TRP A 199 -15.57 10.47 2.75
N GLY A 200 -14.40 10.82 3.33
CA GLY A 200 -13.65 11.97 2.85
C GLY A 200 -13.09 12.93 3.89
N HIS A 201 -13.03 12.60 5.19
CA HIS A 201 -12.35 13.46 6.17
C HIS A 201 -10.83 13.35 6.05
N ASP A 202 -10.30 12.15 6.11
CA ASP A 202 -8.86 11.91 6.29
C ASP A 202 -8.09 11.89 4.96
N GLN A 203 -6.87 12.39 4.99
CA GLN A 203 -6.00 12.38 3.81
C GLN A 203 -5.72 10.95 3.30
N ARG A 204 -5.70 9.95 4.18
CA ARG A 204 -5.54 8.54 3.81
C ARG A 204 -6.68 8.08 2.90
N THR A 205 -7.92 8.53 3.18
CA THR A 205 -9.08 8.27 2.32
C THR A 205 -8.93 8.95 0.96
N TRP A 206 -8.57 10.23 0.92
CA TRP A 206 -8.40 10.96 -0.36
C TRP A 206 -7.26 10.40 -1.23
N ASN A 207 -6.19 9.89 -0.62
CA ASN A 207 -5.09 9.21 -1.31
C ASN A 207 -5.43 7.77 -1.68
N HIS A 208 -6.53 7.22 -1.16
CA HIS A 208 -6.89 5.82 -1.39
C HIS A 208 -7.61 5.70 -2.73
N GLU A 209 -7.08 4.87 -3.57
CA GLU A 209 -7.54 4.66 -4.93
C GLU A 209 -8.95 4.08 -5.00
N GLY A 210 -9.35 3.27 -4.02
CA GLY A 210 -10.73 2.81 -3.87
C GLY A 210 -11.71 3.97 -3.69
N PHE A 211 -11.35 4.99 -2.90
CA PHE A 211 -12.14 6.19 -2.75
C PHE A 211 -12.18 7.02 -4.04
N GLN A 212 -11.02 7.19 -4.68
CA GLN A 212 -10.92 7.91 -5.96
C GLN A 212 -11.76 7.23 -7.04
N ASN A 213 -11.74 5.89 -7.11
CA ASN A 213 -12.58 5.12 -8.02
C ASN A 213 -14.07 5.28 -7.71
N LEU A 214 -14.47 5.19 -6.43
CA LEU A 214 -15.85 5.41 -6.00
C LEU A 214 -16.33 6.81 -6.40
N LEU A 215 -15.51 7.83 -6.17
CA LEU A 215 -15.84 9.21 -6.48
C LEU A 215 -15.96 9.44 -7.99
N GLU A 216 -15.06 8.89 -8.82
CA GLU A 216 -15.20 8.94 -10.29
C GLU A 216 -16.51 8.29 -10.75
N ARG A 217 -16.83 7.09 -10.23
CA ARG A 217 -18.07 6.39 -10.54
C ARG A 217 -19.29 7.23 -10.19
N GLY A 218 -19.28 7.86 -9.02
CA GLY A 218 -20.32 8.78 -8.56
C GLY A 218 -20.47 10.01 -9.46
N ILE A 219 -19.37 10.66 -9.84
CA ILE A 219 -19.33 11.81 -10.74
C ILE A 219 -19.93 11.42 -12.12
N ARG A 220 -19.45 10.34 -12.72
CA ARG A 220 -19.94 9.87 -14.02
C ARG A 220 -21.44 9.58 -13.97
N TRP A 221 -21.87 8.84 -12.96
CA TRP A 221 -23.29 8.55 -12.79
C TRP A 221 -24.14 9.81 -12.62
N ALA A 222 -23.72 10.74 -11.78
CA ALA A 222 -24.43 11.99 -11.54
C ALA A 222 -24.54 12.84 -12.81
N CYS A 223 -23.49 12.86 -13.63
CA CYS A 223 -23.45 13.58 -14.90
C CYS A 223 -23.99 12.79 -16.11
N GLY A 224 -24.64 11.65 -15.89
CA GLY A 224 -25.29 10.87 -16.95
C GLY A 224 -24.36 10.04 -17.82
N GLN A 225 -23.08 9.88 -17.44
CA GLN A 225 -22.16 8.93 -18.08
C GLN A 225 -22.22 7.57 -17.42
N ASP A 226 -21.76 6.54 -18.11
CA ASP A 226 -21.65 5.17 -17.57
C ASP A 226 -20.55 5.10 -16.49
N PRO A 227 -20.88 4.75 -15.22
CA PRO A 227 -19.89 4.59 -14.14
C PRO A 227 -18.85 3.50 -14.42
N ALA A 228 -19.17 2.49 -15.22
CA ALA A 228 -18.25 1.40 -15.56
C ALA A 228 -17.01 1.89 -16.32
N ARG A 229 -17.07 3.07 -16.95
CA ARG A 229 -15.93 3.73 -17.60
C ARG A 229 -14.80 4.13 -16.62
N ALA A 230 -15.09 4.23 -15.33
CA ALA A 230 -14.06 4.39 -14.31
C ALA A 230 -13.09 3.21 -14.31
N GLY A 231 -13.53 2.02 -14.74
CA GLY A 231 -12.70 0.82 -14.75
C GLY A 231 -12.17 0.46 -13.37
N SER A 232 -11.09 -0.30 -13.34
CA SER A 232 -10.25 -0.48 -12.16
C SER A 232 -9.19 0.63 -12.13
N TYR A 233 -8.87 1.15 -10.94
CA TYR A 233 -7.72 2.01 -10.73
C TYR A 233 -6.44 1.19 -10.55
N PHE A 234 -6.61 -0.10 -10.38
CA PHE A 234 -5.57 -1.10 -10.32
C PHE A 234 -5.96 -2.32 -11.16
N ASP A 235 -5.01 -2.85 -11.87
CA ASP A 235 -4.98 -4.26 -12.22
C ASP A 235 -4.64 -5.08 -10.96
N ARG A 236 -5.51 -5.02 -9.98
CA ARG A 236 -5.41 -5.98 -8.87
C ARG A 236 -6.00 -7.29 -9.36
N PRO A 237 -5.24 -8.36 -9.28
CA PRO A 237 -5.78 -9.67 -9.57
C PRO A 237 -6.96 -9.94 -8.63
N GLU A 238 -7.93 -10.68 -9.10
CA GLU A 238 -8.99 -11.19 -8.24
C GLU A 238 -8.36 -12.01 -7.11
N MET A 239 -8.76 -11.71 -5.87
CA MET A 239 -8.20 -12.36 -4.69
C MET A 239 -9.10 -13.51 -4.25
N THR A 240 -8.49 -14.60 -3.81
CA THR A 240 -9.20 -15.70 -3.15
C THR A 240 -9.94 -15.20 -1.92
N ALA A 241 -11.10 -15.73 -1.63
CA ALA A 241 -11.85 -15.40 -0.43
C ALA A 241 -11.12 -15.93 0.82
N LEU A 242 -11.17 -15.17 1.91
CA LEU A 242 -10.72 -15.67 3.20
C LEU A 242 -11.53 -16.92 3.57
N ARG A 243 -10.86 -17.96 4.02
CA ARG A 243 -11.48 -19.22 4.41
C ARG A 243 -12.43 -19.00 5.58
N LYS A 244 -13.58 -19.68 5.56
CA LYS A 244 -14.61 -19.59 6.61
C LYS A 244 -14.22 -20.33 7.89
N ASP A 245 -13.26 -21.26 7.82
CA ASP A 245 -12.76 -22.08 8.93
C ASP A 245 -11.57 -21.44 9.66
N VAL A 246 -11.28 -20.17 9.39
CA VAL A 246 -10.22 -19.40 10.07
C VAL A 246 -10.66 -19.10 11.50
N LYS A 247 -9.83 -19.51 12.48
CA LYS A 247 -10.07 -19.20 13.88
C LYS A 247 -9.63 -17.78 14.20
N PRO A 248 -10.34 -17.07 15.09
CA PRO A 248 -9.87 -15.78 15.61
C PRO A 248 -8.49 -15.92 16.27
N PHE A 249 -7.68 -14.87 16.20
CA PHE A 249 -6.41 -14.87 16.93
C PHE A 249 -6.64 -14.94 18.45
N GLU A 250 -5.91 -15.81 19.09
CA GLU A 250 -5.86 -15.93 20.54
C GLU A 250 -4.74 -15.04 21.10
N TYR A 251 -5.05 -14.22 22.07
CA TYR A 251 -4.08 -13.34 22.73
C TYR A 251 -3.88 -13.78 24.16
N VAL A 252 -2.63 -13.99 24.54
CA VAL A 252 -2.23 -14.41 25.88
C VAL A 252 -1.42 -13.33 26.58
N PRO A 253 -1.51 -13.21 27.93
CA PRO A 253 -0.60 -12.37 28.68
C PRO A 253 0.84 -12.83 28.46
N ALA A 254 1.73 -11.89 28.15
CA ALA A 254 3.14 -12.20 27.96
C ALA A 254 4.02 -11.25 28.78
N LYS A 255 5.04 -11.80 29.43
CA LYS A 255 6.09 -11.02 30.05
C LYS A 255 7.17 -10.75 29.00
N ILE A 256 7.16 -9.54 28.43
CA ILE A 256 8.17 -9.12 27.47
C ILE A 256 9.23 -8.33 28.23
N PRO A 257 10.48 -8.81 28.33
CA PRO A 257 11.56 -8.05 28.96
C PRO A 257 11.75 -6.70 28.25
N PHE A 258 11.91 -5.63 29.03
CA PHE A 258 12.20 -4.27 28.52
C PHE A 258 11.12 -3.61 27.65
N TYR A 259 9.94 -4.20 27.54
CA TYR A 259 8.84 -3.61 26.78
C TYR A 259 7.91 -2.79 27.70
N SER A 260 7.72 -1.51 27.35
CA SER A 260 6.69 -0.65 27.93
C SER A 260 5.74 -0.23 26.83
N PRO A 261 4.46 -0.66 26.85
CA PRO A 261 3.51 -0.27 25.84
C PRO A 261 3.31 1.26 25.83
N PRO A 262 3.36 1.93 24.65
CA PRO A 262 3.13 3.34 24.55
C PRO A 262 1.69 3.69 24.99
N GLY A 263 1.55 4.63 25.93
CA GLY A 263 0.24 5.14 26.39
C GLY A 263 -0.66 4.17 27.13
N GLY A 264 -0.17 2.96 27.44
CA GLY A 264 -0.95 1.92 28.10
C GLY A 264 -0.93 2.01 29.64
N ASN A 265 -1.91 1.37 30.26
CA ASN A 265 -1.89 1.13 31.70
C ASN A 265 -0.66 0.25 32.02
N ARG A 266 0.31 0.81 32.75
CA ARG A 266 1.57 0.12 33.13
C ARG A 266 1.33 -1.13 33.95
N ASP A 267 0.15 -1.29 34.53
CA ASP A 267 -0.22 -2.40 35.38
C ASP A 267 -0.84 -3.59 34.61
N ALA A 268 -1.20 -3.40 33.34
CA ALA A 268 -1.73 -4.48 32.52
C ALA A 268 -0.58 -5.23 31.81
N PRO A 269 -0.47 -6.55 31.95
CA PRO A 269 0.54 -7.30 31.22
C PRO A 269 0.33 -7.17 29.71
N PRO A 270 1.38 -6.98 28.92
CA PRO A 270 1.26 -6.95 27.47
C PRO A 270 0.63 -8.25 26.97
N ARG A 271 -0.29 -8.13 26.03
CA ARG A 271 -0.93 -9.27 25.38
C ARG A 271 -0.23 -9.55 24.06
N MET A 272 0.23 -10.76 23.89
CA MET A 272 0.82 -11.24 22.64
C MET A 272 -0.13 -12.21 21.94
N GLN A 273 -0.13 -12.14 20.62
CA GLN A 273 -0.79 -13.16 19.82
C GLN A 273 -0.10 -14.51 20.08
N LYS A 274 -0.88 -15.53 20.39
CA LYS A 274 -0.39 -16.91 20.49
C LYS A 274 0.10 -17.35 19.11
N PRO A 275 1.28 -17.94 18.99
CA PRO A 275 1.76 -18.47 17.72
C PRO A 275 0.75 -19.45 17.11
N LEU A 276 0.52 -19.32 15.81
CA LEU A 276 -0.29 -20.25 15.05
C LEU A 276 0.56 -21.45 14.61
N SER A 277 -0.07 -22.60 14.44
CA SER A 277 0.55 -23.67 13.67
C SER A 277 0.70 -23.26 12.20
N VAL A 278 1.57 -23.94 11.47
CA VAL A 278 1.78 -23.68 10.04
C VAL A 278 0.45 -23.76 9.26
N ASP A 279 -0.33 -24.81 9.50
CA ASP A 279 -1.63 -25.01 8.82
C ASP A 279 -2.64 -23.92 9.16
N GLU A 280 -2.70 -23.48 10.41
CA GLU A 280 -3.59 -22.36 10.79
C GLU A 280 -3.10 -21.03 10.21
N SER A 281 -1.78 -20.81 10.13
CA SER A 281 -1.21 -19.61 9.51
C SER A 281 -1.57 -19.53 8.03
N LEU A 282 -1.47 -20.64 7.28
CA LEU A 282 -1.86 -20.68 5.86
C LEU A 282 -3.33 -20.33 5.63
N LYS A 283 -4.22 -20.66 6.56
CA LYS A 283 -5.65 -20.32 6.43
C LYS A 283 -5.93 -18.82 6.48
N HIS A 284 -5.03 -18.04 7.06
CA HIS A 284 -5.14 -16.57 7.11
C HIS A 284 -4.62 -15.88 5.85
N MET A 285 -4.04 -16.62 4.91
CA MET A 285 -3.49 -16.04 3.69
C MET A 285 -4.54 -16.00 2.58
N VAL A 286 -4.59 -14.89 1.86
CA VAL A 286 -5.33 -14.74 0.60
C VAL A 286 -4.35 -14.40 -0.51
N THR A 287 -4.59 -14.94 -1.69
CA THR A 287 -3.74 -14.79 -2.86
C THR A 287 -4.56 -14.34 -4.06
N PRO A 288 -3.96 -13.83 -5.13
CA PRO A 288 -4.63 -13.81 -6.42
C PRO A 288 -5.12 -15.20 -6.80
N VAL A 289 -6.27 -15.29 -7.49
CA VAL A 289 -6.94 -16.58 -7.78
C VAL A 289 -6.08 -17.57 -8.55
N ASP A 290 -5.10 -17.06 -9.33
CA ASP A 290 -4.19 -17.89 -10.13
C ASP A 290 -2.92 -18.33 -9.35
N PHE A 291 -2.83 -17.99 -8.06
CA PHE A 291 -1.68 -18.32 -7.21
C PHE A 291 -2.10 -19.16 -6.01
N ALA A 292 -1.21 -20.06 -5.60
CA ALA A 292 -1.32 -20.83 -4.37
C ALA A 292 -0.11 -20.57 -3.46
N VAL A 293 -0.32 -20.63 -2.14
CA VAL A 293 0.77 -20.57 -1.16
C VAL A 293 1.11 -21.99 -0.73
N LYS A 294 2.38 -22.35 -0.84
CA LYS A 294 2.98 -23.56 -0.28
C LYS A 294 3.96 -23.20 0.82
N VAL A 295 4.13 -24.09 1.79
CA VAL A 295 5.20 -23.98 2.78
C VAL A 295 6.45 -24.62 2.21
N PHE A 296 7.47 -23.81 1.96
CA PHE A 296 8.77 -24.32 1.53
C PHE A 296 9.57 -24.88 2.70
N VAL A 297 9.69 -24.11 3.80
CA VAL A 297 10.42 -24.50 5.01
C VAL A 297 9.83 -23.81 6.24
N THR A 298 9.87 -24.47 7.38
CA THR A 298 9.36 -23.93 8.66
C THR A 298 10.50 -23.46 9.56
N GLU A 299 10.21 -22.55 10.50
CA GLU A 299 11.17 -22.12 11.53
C GLU A 299 11.68 -23.28 12.37
N GLU A 300 10.85 -24.30 12.61
CA GLU A 300 11.25 -25.53 13.31
C GLU A 300 12.35 -26.26 12.53
N LYS A 301 12.18 -26.45 11.21
CA LYS A 301 13.19 -27.10 10.36
C LYS A 301 14.43 -26.22 10.18
N LEU A 302 14.29 -24.91 10.10
CA LEU A 302 15.39 -23.96 10.07
C LEU A 302 16.17 -23.94 11.39
N GLY A 303 15.50 -24.18 12.50
CA GLY A 303 16.06 -24.11 13.85
C GLY A 303 16.37 -22.69 14.31
N GLY A 304 15.70 -21.67 13.80
CA GLY A 304 15.89 -20.29 14.19
C GLY A 304 14.96 -19.34 13.44
N LYS A 305 14.91 -18.09 13.87
CA LYS A 305 14.08 -17.04 13.32
C LYS A 305 14.73 -16.42 12.06
N PRO A 306 14.11 -16.52 10.86
CA PRO A 306 14.66 -15.92 9.65
C PRO A 306 14.51 -14.38 9.68
N ILE A 307 15.58 -13.65 9.31
CA ILE A 307 15.57 -12.19 9.21
C ILE A 307 15.98 -11.67 7.83
N ALA A 308 16.67 -12.46 7.03
CA ALA A 308 16.99 -12.16 5.64
C ALA A 308 17.10 -13.45 4.85
N MET A 309 16.77 -13.39 3.56
CA MET A 309 16.87 -14.53 2.66
C MET A 309 17.16 -14.08 1.24
N ASN A 310 17.77 -14.95 0.47
CA ASN A 310 18.02 -14.76 -0.97
C ASN A 310 18.20 -16.11 -1.66
N TRP A 311 18.01 -16.15 -2.97
CA TRP A 311 18.20 -17.32 -3.79
C TRP A 311 19.54 -17.25 -4.56
N ASP A 312 20.23 -18.38 -4.70
CA ASP A 312 21.38 -18.46 -5.58
C ASP A 312 21.00 -18.92 -7.00
N GLU A 313 21.99 -18.96 -7.87
CA GLU A 313 21.82 -19.37 -9.27
C GLU A 313 21.49 -20.86 -9.45
N GLN A 314 21.56 -21.66 -8.39
CA GLN A 314 21.18 -23.07 -8.36
C GLN A 314 19.76 -23.28 -7.81
N GLY A 315 19.05 -22.19 -7.47
CA GLY A 315 17.73 -22.25 -6.88
C GLY A 315 17.70 -22.64 -5.40
N ARG A 316 18.84 -22.58 -4.69
CA ARG A 316 18.90 -22.84 -3.26
C ARG A 316 18.58 -21.58 -2.47
N LEU A 317 17.77 -21.72 -1.41
CA LEU A 317 17.42 -20.63 -0.53
C LEU A 317 18.46 -20.47 0.59
N TRP A 318 19.07 -19.31 0.65
CA TRP A 318 20.00 -18.91 1.71
C TRP A 318 19.29 -18.07 2.74
N VAL A 319 19.42 -18.41 4.02
CA VAL A 319 18.66 -17.77 5.11
C VAL A 319 19.59 -17.34 6.24
N CYS A 320 19.54 -16.05 6.61
CA CYS A 320 20.10 -15.56 7.87
C CYS A 320 19.12 -15.85 9.00
N LEU A 321 19.58 -16.59 10.00
CA LEU A 321 18.82 -16.92 11.20
C LEU A 321 19.38 -16.15 12.39
N THR A 322 18.50 -15.58 13.21
CA THR A 322 18.91 -14.82 14.39
C THR A 322 18.33 -15.36 15.69
N MET A 323 19.16 -15.36 16.70
CA MET A 323 18.82 -15.55 18.12
C MET A 323 19.19 -14.31 18.94
N ASP A 324 20.07 -13.45 18.42
CA ASP A 324 20.60 -12.30 19.12
C ASP A 324 19.72 -11.05 18.91
N TYR A 325 19.08 -10.92 17.72
CA TYR A 325 18.18 -9.81 17.45
C TYR A 325 16.85 -9.93 18.22
N PRO A 326 16.31 -8.85 18.78
CA PRO A 326 16.81 -7.46 18.77
C PRO A 326 17.67 -7.09 19.96
N ASN A 327 17.90 -8.02 20.88
CA ASN A 327 18.28 -7.71 22.26
C ASN A 327 19.75 -7.32 22.40
N GLU A 328 20.67 -8.03 21.76
CA GLU A 328 22.09 -7.86 22.06
C GLU A 328 22.97 -8.25 20.86
N ARG A 329 23.88 -7.37 20.50
CA ARG A 329 24.98 -7.68 19.60
C ARG A 329 26.11 -8.34 20.39
N LYS A 330 26.55 -9.51 19.93
CA LYS A 330 27.67 -10.23 20.54
C LYS A 330 29.01 -9.84 19.91
N PRO A 331 30.13 -9.97 20.65
CA PRO A 331 31.46 -9.85 20.09
C PRO A 331 31.70 -10.81 18.90
N ALA A 332 32.68 -10.49 18.06
CA ALA A 332 33.02 -11.31 16.90
C ALA A 332 33.37 -12.75 17.34
N GLY A 333 32.72 -13.74 16.74
CA GLY A 333 32.90 -15.16 17.05
C GLY A 333 32.10 -15.68 18.24
N GLU A 334 31.37 -14.83 18.97
CA GLU A 334 30.54 -15.22 20.12
C GLU A 334 29.03 -15.17 19.83
N GLY A 335 28.63 -14.75 18.64
CA GLY A 335 27.23 -14.68 18.23
C GLY A 335 26.56 -16.07 18.13
N ARG A 336 25.26 -16.09 18.29
CA ARG A 336 24.45 -17.32 18.20
C ARG A 336 23.74 -17.43 16.84
N ASP A 337 23.90 -16.43 16.01
CA ASP A 337 23.26 -16.33 14.73
C ASP A 337 24.02 -17.13 13.67
N ARG A 338 23.31 -17.55 12.63
CA ARG A 338 23.85 -18.46 11.61
C ARG A 338 23.23 -18.21 10.25
N ILE A 339 23.87 -18.77 9.24
CA ILE A 339 23.36 -18.82 7.88
C ILE A 339 23.21 -20.28 7.48
N VAL A 340 22.05 -20.59 6.91
CA VAL A 340 21.75 -21.94 6.40
C VAL A 340 21.41 -21.90 4.93
N ILE A 341 21.60 -23.02 4.24
CA ILE A 341 21.20 -23.27 2.86
C ILE A 341 20.07 -24.29 2.89
N CYS A 342 18.95 -23.95 2.25
CA CYS A 342 17.81 -24.83 2.09
C CYS A 342 17.73 -25.31 0.65
N GLU A 343 17.64 -26.61 0.47
CA GLU A 343 17.64 -27.30 -0.81
C GLU A 343 16.36 -28.12 -0.97
N ASP A 344 15.69 -27.95 -2.10
CA ASP A 344 14.65 -28.82 -2.62
C ASP A 344 15.36 -29.77 -3.61
N ALA A 345 15.50 -31.03 -3.22
CA ALA A 345 16.31 -31.99 -4.00
C ALA A 345 15.50 -32.76 -5.04
N ASP A 346 14.19 -32.88 -4.86
CA ASP A 346 13.30 -33.63 -5.73
C ASP A 346 12.35 -32.76 -6.57
N GLY A 347 12.34 -31.43 -6.34
CA GLY A 347 11.60 -30.46 -7.14
C GLY A 347 10.11 -30.39 -6.78
N ASP A 348 9.75 -30.72 -5.55
CA ASP A 348 8.36 -30.70 -5.08
C ASP A 348 7.96 -29.37 -4.41
N ASP A 349 8.82 -28.35 -4.44
CA ASP A 349 8.70 -27.03 -3.79
C ASP A 349 8.73 -27.11 -2.24
N VAL A 350 9.28 -28.17 -1.65
CA VAL A 350 9.49 -28.33 -0.21
C VAL A 350 10.97 -28.54 0.08
N CYS A 351 11.49 -27.88 1.06
CA CYS A 351 12.88 -28.03 1.46
C CYS A 351 13.15 -29.42 2.02
N ASP A 352 14.01 -30.22 1.39
CA ASP A 352 14.45 -31.53 1.90
C ASP A 352 15.57 -31.40 2.90
N LYS A 353 16.56 -30.56 2.59
CA LYS A 353 17.81 -30.47 3.31
C LYS A 353 18.11 -29.05 3.77
N VAL A 354 18.49 -28.90 5.03
CA VAL A 354 19.01 -27.64 5.61
C VAL A 354 20.46 -27.86 6.00
N THR A 355 21.37 -27.13 5.37
CA THR A 355 22.83 -27.21 5.64
C THR A 355 23.27 -25.98 6.42
N LEU A 356 23.96 -26.16 7.54
CA LEU A 356 24.59 -25.06 8.28
C LEU A 356 25.82 -24.58 7.49
N PHE A 357 25.74 -23.39 6.92
CA PHE A 357 26.83 -22.80 6.11
C PHE A 357 27.80 -21.96 6.96
N ALA A 358 27.29 -21.14 7.87
CA ALA A 358 28.11 -20.31 8.75
C ALA A 358 27.44 -20.13 10.11
N ASP A 359 28.24 -20.15 11.18
CA ASP A 359 27.81 -19.90 12.54
C ASP A 359 28.59 -18.78 13.21
N LYS A 360 28.34 -18.54 14.50
CA LYS A 360 29.01 -17.53 15.33
C LYS A 360 28.90 -16.12 14.75
N LEU A 361 27.80 -15.85 14.06
CA LEU A 361 27.41 -14.53 13.58
C LEU A 361 26.60 -13.81 14.66
N SER A 362 26.49 -12.49 14.54
CA SER A 362 25.62 -11.69 15.39
C SER A 362 24.86 -10.66 14.56
N ILE A 363 23.56 -10.84 14.46
CA ILE A 363 22.62 -9.99 13.72
C ILE A 363 23.05 -9.80 12.25
N PRO A 364 23.13 -10.89 11.44
CA PRO A 364 23.34 -10.79 10.01
C PRO A 364 22.06 -10.29 9.34
N THR A 365 22.05 -9.05 8.88
CA THR A 365 20.83 -8.34 8.44
C THR A 365 20.55 -8.45 6.95
N SER A 366 21.47 -8.96 6.17
CA SER A 366 21.29 -9.18 4.73
C SER A 366 22.34 -10.14 4.18
N LEU A 367 22.00 -10.84 3.13
CA LEU A 367 22.93 -11.67 2.36
C LEU A 367 22.69 -11.55 0.87
N LEU A 368 23.76 -11.75 0.07
CA LEU A 368 23.70 -11.76 -1.38
C LEU A 368 24.65 -12.84 -1.91
N PRO A 369 24.19 -13.85 -2.66
CA PRO A 369 25.06 -14.80 -3.35
C PRO A 369 26.05 -14.08 -4.27
N TYR A 370 27.33 -14.39 -4.17
CA TYR A 370 28.38 -13.72 -4.92
C TYR A 370 29.59 -14.65 -5.12
N ALA A 371 30.03 -14.83 -6.37
CA ALA A 371 31.28 -15.54 -6.73
C ALA A 371 31.46 -16.92 -6.05
N GLY A 372 30.38 -17.71 -5.96
CA GLY A 372 30.36 -19.03 -5.32
C GLY A 372 30.40 -19.00 -3.79
N GLY A 373 30.16 -17.85 -3.18
CA GLY A 373 29.97 -17.63 -1.75
C GLY A 373 28.85 -16.61 -1.53
N ILE A 374 28.89 -15.88 -0.43
CA ILE A 374 27.89 -14.86 -0.10
C ILE A 374 28.54 -13.60 0.50
N ILE A 375 27.98 -12.44 0.17
CA ILE A 375 28.24 -11.19 0.87
C ILE A 375 27.20 -11.05 1.96
N VAL A 376 27.61 -10.68 3.18
CA VAL A 376 26.75 -10.59 4.36
C VAL A 376 26.97 -9.27 5.08
N HIS A 377 25.89 -8.58 5.42
CA HIS A 377 25.97 -7.48 6.38
C HIS A 377 25.83 -8.00 7.81
N GLN A 378 26.85 -7.75 8.58
CA GLN A 378 26.89 -7.98 10.02
C GLN A 378 27.61 -6.80 10.66
N ALA A 379 26.91 -5.71 10.96
CA ALA A 379 27.57 -4.53 11.53
C ALA A 379 28.49 -4.88 12.72
N PRO A 380 29.71 -4.28 12.81
CA PRO A 380 30.17 -3.16 11.99
C PRO A 380 30.65 -3.53 10.58
N ASP A 381 30.69 -4.81 10.21
CA ASP A 381 31.34 -5.31 9.02
C ASP A 381 30.37 -5.66 7.89
N THR A 382 30.88 -5.60 6.68
CA THR A 382 30.36 -6.33 5.52
C THR A 382 31.36 -7.45 5.23
N LEU A 383 30.87 -8.68 5.25
CA LEU A 383 31.68 -9.90 5.13
C LEU A 383 31.50 -10.54 3.75
N PHE A 384 32.52 -11.26 3.31
CA PHE A 384 32.41 -12.29 2.29
C PHE A 384 32.70 -13.64 2.93
N LEU A 385 31.79 -14.61 2.75
CA LEU A 385 31.92 -15.97 3.26
C LEU A 385 31.88 -16.94 2.09
N LYS A 386 32.75 -17.95 2.11
CA LYS A 386 32.81 -18.96 1.05
C LYS A 386 33.21 -20.32 1.61
N ASP A 387 32.69 -21.37 1.01
CA ASP A 387 33.13 -22.76 1.11
C ASP A 387 34.09 -23.01 -0.04
N THR A 388 35.34 -23.41 0.24
CA THR A 388 36.37 -23.68 -0.78
C THR A 388 36.72 -25.16 -0.88
N ASP A 389 36.38 -25.98 0.11
CA ASP A 389 36.66 -27.42 0.10
C ASP A 389 35.44 -28.31 -0.22
N GLY A 390 34.23 -27.68 -0.31
CA GLY A 390 32.99 -28.34 -0.73
C GLY A 390 32.28 -29.12 0.35
N ASP A 391 32.57 -28.88 1.63
CA ASP A 391 31.91 -29.55 2.77
C ASP A 391 30.54 -28.91 3.12
N GLY A 392 30.18 -27.81 2.46
CA GLY A 392 28.95 -27.05 2.67
C GLY A 392 29.04 -26.02 3.78
N LYS A 393 30.24 -25.76 4.32
CA LYS A 393 30.49 -24.76 5.35
C LYS A 393 31.49 -23.72 4.89
N ALA A 394 31.32 -22.49 5.37
CA ALA A 394 32.25 -21.42 5.07
C ALA A 394 33.57 -21.58 5.82
N ASP A 395 34.65 -21.85 5.09
CA ASP A 395 36.04 -21.87 5.57
C ASP A 395 36.76 -20.54 5.29
N VAL A 396 36.26 -19.73 4.36
CA VAL A 396 36.71 -18.36 4.13
C VAL A 396 35.75 -17.38 4.79
N ARG A 397 36.32 -16.49 5.62
CA ARG A 397 35.63 -15.34 6.22
C ARG A 397 36.46 -14.09 6.05
N GLN A 398 36.09 -13.23 5.12
CA GLN A 398 36.78 -12.00 4.78
C GLN A 398 35.95 -10.79 5.13
N VAL A 399 36.53 -9.79 5.82
CA VAL A 399 35.94 -8.44 5.95
C VAL A 399 36.20 -7.68 4.65
N LEU A 400 35.13 -7.29 3.96
CA LEU A 400 35.20 -6.45 2.77
C LEU A 400 35.42 -4.99 3.12
N PHE A 401 34.67 -4.50 4.09
CA PHE A 401 34.81 -3.18 4.71
C PHE A 401 34.07 -3.12 6.05
N THR A 402 34.45 -2.13 6.85
CA THR A 402 33.88 -1.88 8.19
C THR A 402 33.48 -0.42 8.33
N GLY A 403 32.55 -0.13 9.24
CA GLY A 403 32.08 1.23 9.52
C GLY A 403 30.60 1.38 9.74
N TRP A 404 29.83 0.30 9.65
CA TRP A 404 28.43 0.34 10.04
C TRP A 404 28.29 0.54 11.54
N SER A 405 27.40 1.46 11.94
CA SER A 405 27.15 1.74 13.34
C SER A 405 26.57 0.52 14.06
N THR A 406 26.98 0.31 15.29
CA THR A 406 26.49 -0.74 16.18
C THR A 406 25.59 -0.21 17.31
N GLY A 407 25.28 1.09 17.30
CA GLY A 407 24.51 1.74 18.35
C GLY A 407 23.05 1.36 18.41
N ASP A 408 22.52 0.78 17.34
CA ASP A 408 21.14 0.32 17.26
C ASP A 408 21.06 -0.98 16.45
N THR A 409 20.34 -1.97 16.97
CA THR A 409 20.17 -3.27 16.31
C THR A 409 19.11 -3.26 15.20
N HIS A 410 18.24 -2.21 15.14
CA HIS A 410 17.12 -2.12 14.19
C HIS A 410 17.45 -1.27 12.96
N ALA A 411 18.49 -0.42 13.01
CA ALA A 411 18.76 0.62 12.03
C ALA A 411 20.06 0.41 11.23
N GLY A 412 20.54 -0.82 11.18
CA GLY A 412 21.75 -1.21 10.47
C GLY A 412 21.58 -1.32 8.94
N PRO A 413 22.66 -1.74 8.23
CA PRO A 413 22.61 -1.99 6.81
C PRO A 413 21.75 -3.22 6.48
N SER A 414 21.07 -3.20 5.32
CA SER A 414 20.17 -4.28 4.90
C SER A 414 19.95 -4.30 3.39
N ASN A 415 19.19 -5.28 2.90
CA ASN A 415 18.65 -5.34 1.54
C ASN A 415 19.71 -5.25 0.43
N LEU A 416 20.68 -6.16 0.46
CA LEU A 416 21.67 -6.30 -0.63
C LEU A 416 21.00 -6.80 -1.91
N HIS A 417 21.20 -6.07 -3.01
CA HIS A 417 20.72 -6.42 -4.35
C HIS A 417 21.75 -6.13 -5.42
N TYR A 418 21.74 -6.93 -6.49
CA TYR A 418 22.46 -6.58 -7.72
C TYR A 418 21.74 -5.48 -8.48
N GLY A 419 22.48 -4.45 -8.90
CA GLY A 419 22.03 -3.52 -9.90
C GLY A 419 22.35 -4.00 -11.33
N PHE A 420 21.60 -3.53 -12.30
CA PHE A 420 21.86 -3.81 -13.73
C PHE A 420 23.16 -3.17 -14.24
N ASP A 421 23.77 -2.29 -13.46
CA ASP A 421 25.03 -1.57 -13.74
C ASP A 421 26.26 -2.24 -13.10
N ASN A 422 26.13 -3.48 -12.63
CA ASN A 422 27.15 -4.24 -11.91
C ASN A 422 27.60 -3.61 -10.57
N TRP A 423 26.76 -2.82 -9.94
CA TRP A 423 26.92 -2.40 -8.57
C TRP A 423 26.08 -3.27 -7.64
N ILE A 424 26.48 -3.33 -6.39
CA ILE A 424 25.70 -3.95 -5.32
C ILE A 424 25.06 -2.80 -4.51
N TYR A 425 23.76 -2.81 -4.44
CA TYR A 425 22.96 -1.81 -3.75
C TYR A 425 22.53 -2.32 -2.38
N GLY A 426 22.29 -1.38 -1.46
CA GLY A 426 21.74 -1.68 -0.15
C GLY A 426 21.09 -0.46 0.48
N THR A 427 20.43 -0.69 1.61
CA THR A 427 19.83 0.35 2.43
C THR A 427 20.44 0.36 3.82
N VAL A 428 20.38 1.51 4.49
CA VAL A 428 20.77 1.65 5.88
C VAL A 428 19.79 2.57 6.61
N GLY A 429 19.43 2.22 7.84
CA GLY A 429 18.64 3.07 8.72
C GLY A 429 19.47 4.18 9.35
N TYR A 430 18.90 4.89 10.31
CA TYR A 430 19.53 6.06 10.93
C TYR A 430 20.84 5.76 11.70
N ALA A 431 21.16 4.51 11.96
CA ALA A 431 22.45 4.14 12.55
C ALA A 431 23.63 4.57 11.67
N GLY A 432 23.48 4.42 10.33
CA GLY A 432 24.41 4.98 9.36
C GLY A 432 25.75 4.26 9.24
N PHE A 433 26.67 4.92 8.54
CA PHE A 433 28.02 4.46 8.26
C PHE A 433 29.05 5.54 8.58
N ASN A 434 30.15 5.16 9.21
CA ASN A 434 31.33 6.01 9.41
C ASN A 434 32.59 5.15 9.31
N GLY A 435 33.26 5.17 8.18
CA GLY A 435 34.39 4.31 7.91
C GLY A 435 35.23 4.79 6.73
N THR A 436 36.26 4.00 6.40
CA THR A 436 37.13 4.25 5.25
C THR A 436 37.08 3.06 4.31
N VAL A 437 36.76 3.31 3.04
CA VAL A 437 36.71 2.29 1.99
C VAL A 437 37.62 2.71 0.86
N ASN A 438 38.56 1.85 0.49
CA ASN A 438 39.58 2.14 -0.54
C ASN A 438 40.26 3.50 -0.39
N GLY A 439 40.59 3.91 0.87
CA GLY A 439 41.24 5.17 1.18
C GLY A 439 40.30 6.40 1.28
N GLU A 440 39.07 6.28 0.88
CA GLU A 440 38.05 7.34 1.00
C GLU A 440 37.33 7.27 2.34
N LYS A 441 37.31 8.37 3.09
CA LYS A 441 36.57 8.49 4.34
C LYS A 441 35.13 8.88 4.05
N LEU A 442 34.18 8.06 4.49
CA LEU A 442 32.76 8.23 4.27
C LEU A 442 32.01 8.33 5.59
N ASN A 443 31.05 9.25 5.64
CA ASN A 443 30.13 9.40 6.78
C ASN A 443 28.75 9.77 6.26
N PHE A 444 27.77 8.86 6.47
CA PHE A 444 26.37 9.10 6.08
C PHE A 444 25.41 8.37 7.03
N ARG A 445 24.16 8.80 7.01
CA ARG A 445 23.09 8.20 7.82
C ARG A 445 22.12 7.42 6.93
N GLN A 446 20.84 7.44 7.27
CA GLN A 446 19.79 6.66 6.58
C GLN A 446 19.70 6.94 5.08
N GLY A 447 19.57 5.90 4.31
CA GLY A 447 19.38 6.03 2.86
C GLY A 447 19.81 4.83 2.03
N PHE A 448 19.92 5.10 0.75
CA PHE A 448 20.42 4.17 -0.24
C PHE A 448 21.91 4.35 -0.45
N TYR A 449 22.65 3.26 -0.53
CA TYR A 449 24.05 3.23 -0.91
C TYR A 449 24.27 2.12 -1.95
N ARG A 450 25.44 2.18 -2.58
CA ARG A 450 25.93 1.11 -3.44
C ARG A 450 27.44 0.96 -3.32
N PHE A 451 27.94 -0.23 -3.61
CA PHE A 451 29.37 -0.47 -3.66
C PHE A 451 29.75 -1.37 -4.84
N LYS A 452 31.02 -1.33 -5.18
CA LYS A 452 31.57 -2.11 -6.29
C LYS A 452 32.80 -2.87 -5.85
N ILE A 453 32.82 -4.16 -6.18
CA ILE A 453 33.98 -5.01 -5.99
C ILE A 453 34.92 -4.81 -7.17
N ASP A 454 36.22 -4.68 -6.91
CA ASP A 454 37.24 -4.48 -7.93
C ASP A 454 37.26 -5.68 -8.90
N PRO A 455 37.04 -5.47 -10.20
CA PRO A 455 37.09 -6.53 -11.20
C PRO A 455 38.45 -7.26 -11.20
N ALA A 456 39.55 -6.56 -10.95
CA ALA A 456 40.89 -7.17 -10.90
C ALA A 456 41.05 -8.17 -9.76
N SER A 457 40.22 -8.08 -8.72
CA SER A 457 40.19 -9.05 -7.62
C SER A 457 39.38 -10.31 -7.95
N ARG A 458 38.61 -10.31 -9.07
CA ARG A 458 37.78 -11.45 -9.53
C ARG A 458 38.52 -12.43 -10.41
N ASP A 459 39.50 -11.97 -11.21
CA ASP A 459 39.99 -12.70 -12.42
C ASP A 459 41.25 -13.52 -12.20
N ARG A 460 41.73 -13.70 -10.98
CA ARG A 460 42.92 -14.52 -10.74
C ARG A 460 42.53 -15.99 -10.60
N LYS A 461 42.73 -16.75 -11.69
CA LYS A 461 42.63 -18.20 -11.67
C LYS A 461 43.54 -18.79 -10.58
N GLY A 462 42.93 -19.46 -9.60
CA GLY A 462 43.59 -20.39 -8.69
C GLY A 462 44.33 -19.78 -7.48
N ALA A 463 44.19 -18.50 -7.16
CA ALA A 463 44.67 -17.94 -5.89
C ALA A 463 43.51 -17.34 -5.14
N GLU A 464 43.38 -17.65 -3.88
CA GLU A 464 42.50 -16.95 -2.92
C GLU A 464 43.00 -15.50 -2.70
N VAL A 465 42.72 -14.67 -3.68
CA VAL A 465 42.99 -13.23 -3.53
C VAL A 465 41.78 -12.64 -2.82
N PRO A 466 41.94 -12.01 -1.65
CA PRO A 466 40.84 -11.36 -0.98
C PRO A 466 40.16 -10.34 -1.91
N PHE A 467 38.84 -10.36 -1.97
CA PHE A 467 38.08 -9.36 -2.72
C PHE A 467 38.33 -7.97 -2.14
N LYS A 468 38.42 -6.98 -3.02
CA LYS A 468 38.54 -5.58 -2.65
C LYS A 468 37.35 -4.79 -3.11
N VAL A 469 36.80 -3.97 -2.24
CA VAL A 469 35.80 -2.98 -2.62
C VAL A 469 36.50 -1.78 -3.21
N SER A 470 36.28 -1.52 -4.48
CA SER A 470 36.88 -0.39 -5.21
C SER A 470 36.20 0.93 -4.86
N LYS A 471 34.91 0.90 -4.57
CA LYS A 471 34.13 2.11 -4.25
C LYS A 471 32.91 1.81 -3.40
N LEU A 472 32.56 2.72 -2.48
CA LEU A 472 31.29 2.79 -1.77
C LEU A 472 30.72 4.19 -1.99
N GLU A 473 29.47 4.30 -2.39
CA GLU A 473 28.78 5.56 -2.67
C GLU A 473 27.47 5.65 -1.87
N PHE A 474 27.25 6.77 -1.22
CA PHE A 474 25.94 7.15 -0.71
C PHE A 474 25.14 7.84 -1.80
N LEU A 475 23.93 7.39 -2.08
CA LEU A 475 23.14 7.88 -3.20
C LEU A 475 22.12 8.93 -2.78
N ARG A 476 21.32 8.60 -1.78
CA ARG A 476 20.18 9.45 -1.37
C ARG A 476 19.74 9.13 0.04
N SER A 477 19.43 10.20 0.80
CA SER A 477 18.76 10.06 2.10
C SER A 477 17.29 9.69 1.93
N THR A 478 16.79 8.95 2.90
CA THR A 478 15.38 8.51 3.01
C THR A 478 14.80 8.96 4.34
N SER A 479 13.61 8.47 4.67
CA SER A 479 13.04 8.61 6.00
C SER A 479 13.85 7.81 7.05
N ASN A 480 13.51 7.98 8.30
CA ASN A 480 14.30 7.61 9.48
C ASN A 480 14.88 6.19 9.49
N ASN A 481 14.06 5.17 9.25
CA ASN A 481 14.47 3.77 9.33
C ASN A 481 14.17 3.04 8.03
N THR A 482 15.16 3.00 7.14
CA THR A 482 14.97 2.44 5.81
C THR A 482 15.10 0.92 5.84
N TRP A 483 14.01 0.24 5.53
CA TRP A 483 13.94 -1.19 5.28
C TRP A 483 13.27 -1.42 3.93
N GLY A 484 13.94 -2.15 3.06
CA GLY A 484 13.44 -2.49 1.74
C GLY A 484 14.01 -1.62 0.62
N LEU A 485 14.41 -2.32 -0.44
CA LEU A 485 14.84 -1.79 -1.72
C LEU A 485 14.18 -2.68 -2.79
N ALA A 486 13.35 -2.08 -3.65
CA ALA A 486 12.68 -2.75 -4.76
C ALA A 486 12.86 -1.96 -6.06
#